data_e8b186023a206fb1b9ba498ab342f640
#
_entry.id   e8b186023a206fb1b9ba498ab342f640
#
_cell.length_a   1.000
_cell.length_b   1.000
_cell.length_c   1.000
_cell.angle_alpha   90.00
_cell.angle_beta   90.00
_cell.angle_gamma   90.00
#
_symmetry.space_group_name_H-M   'P 1'
#
loop_
_entity.id
_entity.type
_entity.pdbx_description
1 polymer ?
#
loop_
_entity_poly.entity_id
_entity_poly.type
_entity_poly.pdbx_seq_one_letter_code
_entity_poly.pdbx_strand_id
1 'polypeptide(L)'
;MIAVPHPIRRFIDDECTFLELLIRQFPALHDEWKTKTLKEFEEQAAEVAEGDNEVRLDVYRSLANGLDAYDCTTDTFRSAMLVMAYSYYDTAVQLLCRNTKKLTPLEFLCVSKQILIEKEVQEDIDFLDNLVRPLRNHLVHNNRPDDVKKQKGQGKSRLEKVRKKCRDTILTDDGRLVLADDTLAIETLKRAHRALSYVASKLGYVTRYTERNTDTAE
;
A
#
# COMPACT_ATOMS: atom_id res chain seq x y z
N MET A 1 11.62 13.47 32.35
CA MET A 1 10.86 13.97 31.17
C MET A 1 10.26 12.81 30.40
N ILE A 2 8.98 12.84 30.10
CA ILE A 2 8.31 11.86 29.24
C ILE A 2 8.01 12.57 27.92
N ALA A 3 8.39 11.93 26.79
CA ALA A 3 8.04 12.43 25.48
C ALA A 3 6.58 12.09 25.17
N VAL A 4 5.74 13.10 24.92
CA VAL A 4 4.35 12.92 24.53
C VAL A 4 4.19 13.50 23.13
N PRO A 5 4.07 12.66 22.09
CA PRO A 5 3.85 13.15 20.74
C PRO A 5 2.46 13.76 20.61
N HIS A 6 2.33 14.78 19.77
CA HIS A 6 1.02 15.31 19.39
C HIS A 6 0.18 14.19 18.74
N PRO A 7 -1.14 14.07 19.03
CA PRO A 7 -1.97 12.97 18.50
C PRO A 7 -1.88 12.78 16.98
N ILE A 8 -1.86 13.86 16.21
CA ILE A 8 -1.69 13.79 14.75
C ILE A 8 -0.30 13.26 14.37
N ARG A 9 0.74 13.69 15.08
CA ARG A 9 2.10 13.18 14.85
C ARG A 9 2.19 11.71 15.18
N ARG A 10 1.61 11.29 16.30
CA ARG A 10 1.53 9.89 16.68
C ARG A 10 0.80 9.06 15.63
N PHE A 11 -0.33 9.53 15.12
CA PHE A 11 -1.04 8.85 14.03
C PHE A 11 -0.13 8.68 12.79
N ILE A 12 0.58 9.74 12.38
CA ILE A 12 1.47 9.69 11.22
C ILE A 12 2.57 8.63 11.42
N ASP A 13 3.19 8.58 12.58
CA ASP A 13 4.31 7.69 12.86
C ASP A 13 3.86 6.23 13.10
N ASP A 14 2.84 6.02 13.93
CA ASP A 14 2.36 4.68 14.33
C ASP A 14 1.70 3.96 13.14
N GLU A 15 0.84 4.64 12.39
CA GLU A 15 0.16 4.05 11.24
C GLU A 15 1.13 3.72 10.10
N CYS A 16 2.11 4.59 9.85
CA CYS A 16 3.17 4.30 8.89
C CYS A 16 3.95 3.04 9.27
N THR A 17 4.36 2.95 10.54
CA THR A 17 5.12 1.79 11.06
C THR A 17 4.30 0.51 10.95
N PHE A 18 3.02 0.56 11.32
CA PHE A 18 2.13 -0.59 11.22
C PHE A 18 1.95 -1.06 9.77
N LEU A 19 1.67 -0.14 8.86
CA LEU A 19 1.49 -0.47 7.44
C LEU A 19 2.78 -1.00 6.80
N GLU A 20 3.94 -0.43 7.12
CA GLU A 20 5.23 -0.94 6.62
C GLU A 20 5.47 -2.37 7.09
N LEU A 21 5.20 -2.66 8.36
CA LEU A 21 5.32 -4.01 8.91
C LEU A 21 4.38 -4.98 8.19
N LEU A 22 3.12 -4.60 8.00
CA LEU A 22 2.12 -5.41 7.32
C LEU A 22 2.53 -5.72 5.88
N ILE A 23 2.95 -4.70 5.12
CA ILE A 23 3.37 -4.86 3.71
C ILE A 23 4.56 -5.81 3.60
N ARG A 24 5.53 -5.70 4.52
CA ARG A 24 6.74 -6.53 4.48
C ARG A 24 6.53 -7.97 4.94
N GLN A 25 5.64 -8.18 5.90
CA GLN A 25 5.43 -9.52 6.48
C GLN A 25 4.51 -10.40 5.63
N PHE A 26 3.55 -9.80 4.94
CA PHE A 26 2.55 -10.58 4.21
C PHE A 26 3.14 -11.49 3.12
N PRO A 27 4.06 -11.05 2.25
CA PRO A 27 4.65 -11.90 1.23
C PRO A 27 5.31 -13.16 1.84
N ALA A 28 6.07 -12.98 2.91
CA ALA A 28 6.75 -14.09 3.60
C ALA A 28 5.75 -15.09 4.20
N LEU A 29 4.69 -14.61 4.84
CA LEU A 29 3.62 -15.45 5.38
C LEU A 29 2.86 -16.19 4.27
N HIS A 30 2.62 -15.54 3.15
CA HIS A 30 1.96 -16.14 1.99
C HIS A 30 2.83 -17.26 1.38
N ASP A 31 4.13 -17.01 1.21
CA ASP A 31 5.07 -18.00 0.66
C ASP A 31 5.24 -19.21 1.59
N GLU A 32 5.30 -18.96 2.89
CA GLU A 32 5.34 -20.02 3.90
C GLU A 32 4.08 -20.88 3.86
N TRP A 33 2.92 -20.24 3.81
CA TRP A 33 1.64 -20.93 3.70
C TRP A 33 1.55 -21.73 2.40
N LYS A 34 1.93 -21.17 1.24
CA LYS A 34 1.93 -21.84 -0.06
C LYS A 34 2.81 -23.08 -0.04
N THR A 35 4.01 -22.95 0.50
CA THR A 35 4.97 -24.06 0.62
C THR A 35 4.41 -25.20 1.49
N LYS A 36 3.80 -24.85 2.62
CA LYS A 36 3.18 -25.83 3.52
C LYS A 36 2.00 -26.52 2.84
N THR A 37 1.14 -25.79 2.16
CA THR A 37 -0.04 -26.33 1.47
C THR A 37 0.36 -27.27 0.33
N LEU A 38 1.38 -26.91 -0.47
CA LEU A 38 1.89 -27.80 -1.51
C LEU A 38 2.42 -29.11 -0.96
N LYS A 39 3.11 -29.07 0.18
CA LYS A 39 3.59 -30.29 0.86
C LYS A 39 2.42 -31.15 1.36
N GLU A 40 1.41 -30.54 1.96
CA GLU A 40 0.18 -31.25 2.38
C GLU A 40 -0.55 -31.89 1.18
N PHE A 41 -0.58 -31.23 0.02
CA PHE A 41 -1.14 -31.80 -1.21
C PHE A 41 -0.32 -33.00 -1.73
N GLU A 42 0.99 -32.94 -1.62
CA GLU A 42 1.87 -34.04 -1.99
C GLU A 42 1.65 -35.26 -1.09
N GLU A 43 1.52 -35.05 0.21
CA GLU A 43 1.22 -36.08 1.20
C GLU A 43 -0.16 -36.72 0.93
N GLN A 44 -1.20 -35.92 0.70
CA GLN A 44 -2.52 -36.40 0.37
C GLN A 44 -2.57 -37.18 -0.96
N ALA A 45 -1.87 -36.70 -1.98
CA ALA A 45 -1.78 -37.38 -3.26
C ALA A 45 -1.07 -38.73 -3.14
N ALA A 46 -0.04 -38.82 -2.29
CA ALA A 46 0.65 -40.07 -2.03
C ALA A 46 -0.24 -41.10 -1.28
N GLU A 47 -1.05 -40.62 -0.35
CA GLU A 47 -1.99 -41.43 0.43
C GLU A 47 -3.09 -42.04 -0.45
N VAL A 48 -3.69 -41.23 -1.33
CA VAL A 48 -4.76 -41.66 -2.24
C VAL A 48 -4.26 -42.61 -3.33
N ALA A 49 -3.04 -42.42 -3.78
CA ALA A 49 -2.45 -43.17 -4.91
C ALA A 49 -2.05 -44.62 -4.58
N GLU A 50 -1.98 -45.00 -3.32
CA GLU A 50 -1.59 -46.37 -2.88
C GLU A 50 -0.35 -46.95 -3.60
N GLY A 51 0.58 -46.04 -4.01
CA GLY A 51 1.83 -46.41 -4.71
C GLY A 51 1.77 -46.24 -6.23
N ASP A 52 0.64 -45.89 -6.83
CA ASP A 52 0.52 -45.57 -8.26
C ASP A 52 0.97 -44.12 -8.55
N ASN A 53 2.08 -43.96 -9.27
CA ASN A 53 2.64 -42.65 -9.57
C ASN A 53 1.79 -41.80 -10.54
N GLU A 54 1.05 -42.41 -11.44
CA GLU A 54 0.18 -41.65 -12.36
C GLU A 54 -1.01 -41.07 -11.59
N VAL A 55 -1.67 -41.89 -10.77
CA VAL A 55 -2.75 -41.44 -9.89
C VAL A 55 -2.26 -40.33 -8.94
N ARG A 56 -1.08 -40.49 -8.36
CA ARG A 56 -0.45 -39.47 -7.49
C ARG A 56 -0.30 -38.13 -8.20
N LEU A 57 0.24 -38.13 -9.41
CA LEU A 57 0.44 -36.91 -10.19
C LEU A 57 -0.87 -36.23 -10.56
N ASP A 58 -1.91 -36.99 -10.91
CA ASP A 58 -3.20 -36.44 -11.29
C ASP A 58 -3.94 -35.86 -10.08
N VAL A 59 -3.90 -36.52 -8.93
CA VAL A 59 -4.46 -35.98 -7.68
C VAL A 59 -3.71 -34.73 -7.27
N TYR A 60 -2.37 -34.75 -7.27
CA TYR A 60 -1.57 -33.57 -6.94
C TYR A 60 -1.89 -32.38 -7.86
N ARG A 61 -1.94 -32.61 -9.18
CA ARG A 61 -2.28 -31.54 -10.15
C ARG A 61 -3.69 -30.98 -9.91
N SER A 62 -4.64 -31.84 -9.61
CA SER A 62 -6.02 -31.40 -9.30
C SER A 62 -6.08 -30.51 -8.07
N LEU A 63 -5.33 -30.85 -7.01
CA LEU A 63 -5.22 -30.06 -5.79
C LEU A 63 -4.44 -28.76 -6.04
N ALA A 64 -3.31 -28.85 -6.75
CA ALA A 64 -2.45 -27.70 -7.05
C ALA A 64 -3.11 -26.66 -7.99
N ASN A 65 -3.96 -27.09 -8.93
CA ASN A 65 -4.72 -26.18 -9.78
C ASN A 65 -5.63 -25.21 -8.98
N GLY A 66 -6.05 -25.63 -7.78
CA GLY A 66 -6.74 -24.73 -6.85
C GLY A 66 -5.86 -23.57 -6.34
N LEU A 67 -4.52 -23.73 -6.35
CA LEU A 67 -3.59 -22.70 -5.92
C LEU A 67 -3.40 -21.57 -6.92
N ASP A 68 -3.71 -21.76 -8.20
CA ASP A 68 -3.68 -20.68 -9.20
C ASP A 68 -4.66 -19.55 -8.82
N ALA A 69 -5.73 -19.86 -8.10
CA ALA A 69 -6.61 -18.86 -7.51
C ALA A 69 -5.90 -17.99 -6.46
N TYR A 70 -4.83 -18.47 -5.84
CA TYR A 70 -4.07 -17.75 -4.83
C TYR A 70 -3.05 -16.79 -5.42
N ASP A 71 -2.52 -17.05 -6.59
CA ASP A 71 -1.67 -16.07 -7.30
C ASP A 71 -2.50 -14.85 -7.67
N CYS A 72 -3.76 -15.01 -8.07
CA CYS A 72 -4.72 -13.92 -8.21
C CYS A 72 -4.97 -13.18 -6.88
N THR A 73 -4.91 -13.87 -5.75
CA THR A 73 -5.05 -13.27 -4.40
C THR A 73 -3.84 -12.41 -4.05
N THR A 74 -2.63 -12.84 -4.41
CA THR A 74 -1.40 -12.05 -4.21
C THR A 74 -1.45 -10.72 -4.95
N ASP A 75 -1.89 -10.71 -6.20
CA ASP A 75 -2.05 -9.49 -6.99
C ASP A 75 -3.09 -8.55 -6.40
N THR A 76 -4.20 -9.12 -5.94
CA THR A 76 -5.26 -8.37 -5.25
C THR A 76 -4.72 -7.78 -3.95
N PHE A 77 -3.92 -8.54 -3.22
CA PHE A 77 -3.33 -8.09 -1.97
C PHE A 77 -2.31 -6.96 -2.17
N ARG A 78 -1.39 -7.08 -3.14
CA ARG A 78 -0.45 -6.01 -3.50
C ARG A 78 -1.18 -4.72 -3.87
N SER A 79 -2.24 -4.85 -4.67
CA SER A 79 -3.12 -3.73 -5.02
C SER A 79 -3.79 -3.13 -3.78
N ALA A 80 -4.27 -3.95 -2.86
CA ALA A 80 -4.85 -3.50 -1.60
C ALA A 80 -3.81 -2.78 -0.72
N MET A 81 -2.57 -3.26 -0.65
CA MET A 81 -1.49 -2.59 0.10
C MET A 81 -1.19 -1.20 -0.45
N LEU A 82 -1.11 -1.03 -1.77
CA LEU A 82 -0.95 0.29 -2.37
C LEU A 82 -2.14 1.21 -2.05
N VAL A 83 -3.37 0.69 -2.12
CA VAL A 83 -4.58 1.44 -1.77
C VAL A 83 -4.55 1.86 -0.31
N MET A 84 -4.12 0.98 0.60
CA MET A 84 -4.00 1.30 2.03
C MET A 84 -2.91 2.34 2.29
N ALA A 85 -1.73 2.21 1.68
CA ALA A 85 -0.64 3.17 1.79
C ALA A 85 -1.06 4.58 1.31
N TYR A 86 -1.81 4.65 0.21
CA TYR A 86 -2.33 5.93 -0.26
C TYR A 86 -3.49 6.45 0.62
N SER A 87 -4.35 5.58 1.14
CA SER A 87 -5.44 5.97 2.05
C SER A 87 -4.92 6.52 3.37
N TYR A 88 -3.79 6.00 3.87
CA TYR A 88 -3.07 6.60 4.98
C TYR A 88 -2.69 8.06 4.71
N TYR A 89 -2.11 8.34 3.52
CA TYR A 89 -1.78 9.71 3.09
C TYR A 89 -3.02 10.60 3.07
N ASP A 90 -4.10 10.17 2.39
CA ASP A 90 -5.36 10.93 2.31
C ASP A 90 -5.94 11.24 3.70
N THR A 91 -5.96 10.24 4.60
CA THR A 91 -6.47 10.40 5.98
C THR A 91 -5.62 11.38 6.78
N ALA A 92 -4.31 11.25 6.71
CA ALA A 92 -3.40 12.15 7.42
C ALA A 92 -3.52 13.60 6.91
N VAL A 93 -3.65 13.81 5.60
CA VAL A 93 -3.90 15.14 5.02
C VAL A 93 -5.21 15.73 5.56
N GLN A 94 -6.28 14.94 5.64
CA GLN A 94 -7.56 15.40 6.22
C GLN A 94 -7.40 15.82 7.69
N LEU A 95 -6.66 15.02 8.48
CA LEU A 95 -6.38 15.37 9.89
C LEU A 95 -5.57 16.66 10.01
N LEU A 96 -4.57 16.86 9.15
CA LEU A 96 -3.76 18.09 9.12
C LEU A 96 -4.60 19.31 8.73
N CYS A 97 -5.52 19.16 7.78
CA CYS A 97 -6.40 20.22 7.32
C CYS A 97 -7.52 20.57 8.31
N ARG A 98 -7.79 19.72 9.32
CA ARG A 98 -8.95 19.84 10.22
C ARG A 98 -10.28 20.02 9.49
N ASN A 99 -10.37 19.58 8.24
CA ASN A 99 -11.53 19.78 7.38
C ASN A 99 -12.02 18.42 6.85
N THR A 100 -13.16 18.01 7.32
CA THR A 100 -13.69 16.66 7.13
C THR A 100 -14.48 16.47 5.83
N LYS A 101 -14.73 17.53 5.05
CA LYS A 101 -15.71 17.45 3.95
C LYS A 101 -15.11 17.56 2.54
N LYS A 102 -13.87 18.00 2.37
CA LYS A 102 -13.22 18.08 1.05
C LYS A 102 -11.78 17.61 1.15
N LEU A 103 -11.42 16.68 0.27
CA LEU A 103 -10.02 16.32 0.03
C LEU A 103 -9.28 17.58 -0.45
N THR A 104 -8.54 18.17 0.46
CA THR A 104 -7.67 19.29 0.13
C THR A 104 -6.30 18.72 -0.15
N PRO A 105 -5.72 18.90 -1.34
CA PRO A 105 -4.35 18.49 -1.60
C PRO A 105 -3.39 19.09 -0.56
N LEU A 106 -2.36 18.36 -0.17
CA LEU A 106 -1.38 18.80 0.81
C LEU A 106 -0.71 20.11 0.40
N GLU A 107 -0.48 20.30 -0.89
CA GLU A 107 0.03 21.54 -1.49
C GLU A 107 -0.84 22.75 -1.15
N PHE A 108 -2.16 22.64 -1.27
CA PHE A 108 -3.07 23.72 -0.89
C PHE A 108 -3.03 24.06 0.59
N LEU A 109 -2.84 23.05 1.46
CA LEU A 109 -2.65 23.29 2.88
C LEU A 109 -1.37 24.10 3.11
N CYS A 110 -0.28 23.73 2.45
CA CYS A 110 1.01 24.43 2.56
C CYS A 110 0.87 25.88 2.11
N VAL A 111 0.25 26.14 0.96
CA VAL A 111 0.00 27.49 0.48
C VAL A 111 -0.87 28.29 1.47
N SER A 112 -1.97 27.71 1.95
CA SER A 112 -2.89 28.40 2.88
C SER A 112 -2.27 28.72 4.24
N LYS A 113 -1.26 27.95 4.65
CA LYS A 113 -0.52 28.12 5.91
C LYS A 113 0.84 28.80 5.72
N GLN A 114 1.15 29.25 4.51
CA GLN A 114 2.42 29.89 4.14
C GLN A 114 3.65 29.01 4.50
N ILE A 115 3.50 27.69 4.35
CA ILE A 115 4.58 26.74 4.54
C ILE A 115 5.40 26.70 3.26
N LEU A 116 6.68 27.08 3.37
CA LEU A 116 7.63 26.90 2.27
C LEU A 116 7.95 25.40 2.14
N ILE A 117 7.66 24.82 0.98
CA ILE A 117 7.92 23.41 0.69
C ILE A 117 9.33 23.28 0.13
N GLU A 118 10.13 22.40 0.74
CA GLU A 118 11.44 22.02 0.21
C GLU A 118 11.28 21.15 -1.04
N LYS A 119 12.25 21.22 -1.95
CA LYS A 119 12.21 20.54 -3.24
C LYS A 119 11.93 19.04 -3.12
N GLU A 120 12.58 18.37 -2.19
CA GLU A 120 12.42 16.93 -1.96
C GLU A 120 10.99 16.59 -1.51
N VAL A 121 10.41 17.40 -0.65
CA VAL A 121 9.01 17.24 -0.19
C VAL A 121 8.04 17.50 -1.33
N GLN A 122 8.33 18.48 -2.21
CA GLN A 122 7.51 18.71 -3.39
C GLN A 122 7.54 17.52 -4.35
N GLU A 123 8.71 16.91 -4.57
CA GLU A 123 8.85 15.70 -5.37
C GLU A 123 8.06 14.52 -4.78
N ASP A 124 7.97 14.42 -3.46
CA ASP A 124 7.14 13.41 -2.80
C ASP A 124 5.64 13.66 -3.01
N ILE A 125 5.19 14.90 -2.84
CA ILE A 125 3.80 15.29 -3.09
C ILE A 125 3.42 15.03 -4.56
N ASP A 126 4.29 15.40 -5.48
CA ASP A 126 4.10 15.17 -6.91
C ASP A 126 4.01 13.68 -7.25
N PHE A 127 4.83 12.86 -6.63
CA PHE A 127 4.77 11.41 -6.77
C PHE A 127 3.42 10.87 -6.28
N LEU A 128 2.98 11.28 -5.10
CA LEU A 128 1.73 10.83 -4.50
C LEU A 128 0.51 11.25 -5.32
N ASP A 129 0.43 12.52 -5.69
CA ASP A 129 -0.76 13.09 -6.35
C ASP A 129 -0.80 12.83 -7.86
N ASN A 130 0.36 12.82 -8.53
CA ASN A 130 0.42 12.70 -9.99
C ASN A 130 0.70 11.28 -10.49
N LEU A 131 1.23 10.39 -9.63
CA LEU A 131 1.53 9.01 -9.99
C LEU A 131 0.65 8.01 -9.24
N VAL A 132 0.71 8.04 -7.90
CA VAL A 132 0.04 7.01 -7.08
C VAL A 132 -1.47 7.19 -7.08
N ARG A 133 -1.96 8.40 -6.92
CA ARG A 133 -3.41 8.70 -6.90
C ARG A 133 -4.15 8.21 -8.15
N PRO A 134 -3.69 8.49 -9.38
CA PRO A 134 -4.31 7.94 -10.59
C PRO A 134 -4.29 6.42 -10.64
N LEU A 135 -3.20 5.79 -10.22
CA LEU A 135 -3.06 4.33 -10.19
C LEU A 135 -4.01 3.72 -9.16
N ARG A 136 -4.03 4.24 -7.93
CA ARG A 136 -4.98 3.82 -6.89
C ARG A 136 -6.42 3.94 -7.35
N ASN A 137 -6.79 5.06 -7.98
CA ASN A 137 -8.14 5.25 -8.48
C ASN A 137 -8.49 4.23 -9.58
N HIS A 138 -7.53 3.88 -10.43
CA HIS A 138 -7.73 2.83 -11.43
C HIS A 138 -7.93 1.46 -10.77
N LEU A 139 -7.07 1.07 -9.82
CA LEU A 139 -7.17 -0.21 -9.11
C LEU A 139 -8.51 -0.36 -8.39
N VAL A 140 -9.00 0.71 -7.76
CA VAL A 140 -10.26 0.66 -6.99
C VAL A 140 -11.51 0.66 -7.89
N HIS A 141 -11.50 1.46 -8.96
CA HIS A 141 -12.72 1.75 -9.70
C HIS A 141 -12.80 1.11 -11.08
N ASN A 142 -11.67 0.88 -11.75
CA ASN A 142 -11.61 0.57 -13.17
C ASN A 142 -10.75 -0.66 -13.51
N ASN A 143 -10.34 -1.44 -12.51
CA ASN A 143 -9.47 -2.60 -12.77
C ASN A 143 -10.28 -3.81 -13.28
N ARG A 144 -11.11 -3.57 -14.31
CA ARG A 144 -11.87 -4.61 -15.00
C ARG A 144 -11.32 -4.79 -16.42
N PRO A 145 -11.25 -6.02 -16.93
CA PRO A 145 -10.76 -6.31 -18.29
C PRO A 145 -11.43 -5.48 -19.38
N ASP A 146 -12.72 -5.24 -19.24
CA ASP A 146 -13.53 -4.50 -20.22
C ASP A 146 -13.27 -2.98 -20.20
N ASP A 147 -12.83 -2.42 -19.08
CA ASP A 147 -12.66 -0.97 -18.92
C ASP A 147 -11.40 -0.48 -19.63
N VAL A 148 -10.38 -1.30 -19.75
CA VAL A 148 -9.13 -0.97 -20.48
C VAL A 148 -9.42 -0.79 -21.98
N LYS A 149 -10.36 -1.59 -22.54
CA LYS A 149 -10.76 -1.48 -23.95
C LYS A 149 -11.66 -0.29 -24.24
N LYS A 150 -12.43 0.18 -23.25
CA LYS A 150 -13.41 1.28 -23.38
C LYS A 150 -12.83 2.68 -23.11
N GLN A 151 -11.67 2.79 -22.47
CA GLN A 151 -11.04 4.08 -22.21
C GLN A 151 -10.43 4.67 -23.49
N LYS A 152 -11.30 5.19 -24.36
CA LYS A 152 -10.91 6.04 -25.49
C LYS A 152 -10.65 7.45 -24.94
N GLY A 153 -9.40 7.94 -25.02
CA GLY A 153 -9.08 9.34 -24.73
C GLY A 153 -8.08 9.56 -23.57
N GLN A 154 -8.25 10.65 -22.85
CA GLN A 154 -7.26 11.16 -21.86
C GLN A 154 -6.89 10.19 -20.73
N GLY A 155 -7.79 9.28 -20.33
CA GLY A 155 -7.52 8.28 -19.29
C GLY A 155 -6.44 7.27 -19.69
N LYS A 156 -6.45 6.81 -20.95
CA LYS A 156 -5.44 5.87 -21.47
C LYS A 156 -4.04 6.47 -21.47
N SER A 157 -3.93 7.74 -21.89
CA SER A 157 -2.67 8.50 -21.87
C SER A 157 -2.10 8.66 -20.44
N ARG A 158 -2.97 8.79 -19.45
CA ARG A 158 -2.55 8.96 -18.04
C ARG A 158 -2.01 7.66 -17.45
N LEU A 159 -2.69 6.53 -17.68
CA LEU A 159 -2.24 5.21 -17.28
C LEU A 159 -0.94 4.79 -18.00
N GLU A 160 -0.81 5.09 -19.28
CA GLU A 160 0.44 4.84 -20.00
C GLU A 160 1.61 5.64 -19.42
N LYS A 161 1.39 6.88 -18.98
CA LYS A 161 2.40 7.67 -18.28
C LYS A 161 2.76 7.07 -16.93
N VAL A 162 1.77 6.61 -16.16
CA VAL A 162 1.98 5.89 -14.90
C VAL A 162 2.80 4.63 -15.15
N ARG A 163 2.39 3.80 -16.09
CA ARG A 163 3.08 2.56 -16.46
C ARG A 163 4.54 2.78 -16.91
N LYS A 164 4.81 3.84 -17.67
CA LYS A 164 6.18 4.19 -18.08
C LYS A 164 7.07 4.64 -16.91
N LYS A 165 6.48 5.22 -15.87
CA LYS A 165 7.20 5.69 -14.68
C LYS A 165 7.32 4.61 -13.60
N CYS A 166 6.31 3.74 -13.48
CA CYS A 166 6.31 2.63 -12.53
C CYS A 166 6.68 1.34 -13.25
N ARG A 167 7.96 0.94 -13.16
CA ARG A 167 8.44 -0.34 -13.72
C ARG A 167 7.81 -1.55 -13.06
N ASP A 168 7.33 -1.36 -11.84
CA ASP A 168 6.74 -2.38 -10.97
C ASP A 168 5.25 -2.65 -11.28
N THR A 169 4.70 -1.98 -12.30
CA THR A 169 3.32 -2.17 -12.74
C THR A 169 3.28 -3.01 -14.01
N ILE A 170 2.63 -4.15 -13.94
CA ILE A 170 2.47 -5.08 -15.05
C ILE A 170 1.06 -4.94 -15.62
N LEU A 171 0.94 -5.02 -16.94
CA LEU A 171 -0.33 -5.20 -17.63
C LEU A 171 -0.47 -6.69 -17.96
N THR A 172 -1.51 -7.31 -17.44
CA THR A 172 -1.83 -8.71 -17.74
C THR A 172 -2.41 -8.86 -19.14
N ASP A 173 -2.42 -10.08 -19.66
CA ASP A 173 -2.97 -10.40 -21.00
C ASP A 173 -4.45 -10.06 -21.12
N ASP A 174 -5.21 -10.14 -20.00
CA ASP A 174 -6.61 -9.73 -19.94
C ASP A 174 -6.81 -8.21 -19.78
N GLY A 175 -5.72 -7.46 -19.70
CA GLY A 175 -5.72 -5.99 -19.64
C GLY A 175 -5.89 -5.39 -18.25
N ARG A 176 -5.74 -6.16 -17.18
CA ARG A 176 -5.68 -5.64 -15.80
C ARG A 176 -4.30 -5.09 -15.50
N LEU A 177 -4.25 -4.10 -14.60
CA LEU A 177 -3.00 -3.67 -13.98
C LEU A 177 -2.78 -4.46 -12.70
N VAL A 178 -1.62 -5.05 -12.58
CA VAL A 178 -1.15 -5.71 -11.35
C VAL A 178 0.19 -5.14 -10.93
N LEU A 179 0.51 -5.23 -9.66
CA LEU A 179 1.80 -4.82 -9.14
C LEU A 179 2.73 -6.03 -9.13
N ALA A 180 3.94 -5.86 -9.68
CA ALA A 180 4.95 -6.93 -9.73
C ALA A 180 5.39 -7.35 -8.32
N ASP A 181 5.52 -6.36 -7.41
CA ASP A 181 5.95 -6.54 -6.04
C ASP A 181 5.39 -5.45 -5.11
N ASP A 182 5.87 -5.41 -3.87
CA ASP A 182 5.44 -4.46 -2.84
C ASP A 182 6.22 -3.15 -2.84
N THR A 183 7.20 -2.99 -3.72
CA THR A 183 8.14 -1.84 -3.75
C THR A 183 7.38 -0.53 -3.87
N LEU A 184 6.39 -0.48 -4.76
CA LEU A 184 5.59 0.74 -4.96
C LEU A 184 4.75 1.11 -3.73
N ALA A 185 4.19 0.13 -3.03
CA ALA A 185 3.42 0.37 -1.80
C ALA A 185 4.33 0.90 -0.68
N ILE A 186 5.50 0.31 -0.51
CA ILE A 186 6.51 0.75 0.46
C ILE A 186 7.03 2.15 0.11
N GLU A 187 7.34 2.42 -1.15
CA GLU A 187 7.81 3.75 -1.58
C GLU A 187 6.71 4.80 -1.36
N THR A 188 5.46 4.48 -1.68
CA THR A 188 4.30 5.34 -1.42
C THR A 188 4.21 5.69 0.07
N LEU A 189 4.32 4.70 0.94
CA LEU A 189 4.25 4.89 2.37
C LEU A 189 5.39 5.78 2.90
N LYS A 190 6.63 5.52 2.48
CA LYS A 190 7.81 6.31 2.88
C LYS A 190 7.73 7.76 2.44
N ARG A 191 7.33 8.01 1.19
CA ARG A 191 7.16 9.38 0.68
C ARG A 191 6.01 10.10 1.37
N ALA A 192 4.89 9.40 1.58
CA ALA A 192 3.77 9.94 2.35
C ALA A 192 4.19 10.33 3.76
N HIS A 193 4.87 9.43 4.47
CA HIS A 193 5.36 9.70 5.83
C HIS A 193 6.31 10.92 5.88
N ARG A 194 7.25 11.02 4.94
CA ARG A 194 8.20 12.14 4.86
C ARG A 194 7.47 13.47 4.63
N ALA A 195 6.59 13.53 3.63
CA ALA A 195 5.83 14.73 3.31
C ALA A 195 4.90 15.17 4.47
N LEU A 196 4.17 14.21 5.06
CA LEU A 196 3.27 14.46 6.19
C LEU A 196 4.02 14.91 7.44
N SER A 197 5.15 14.26 7.75
CA SER A 197 6.00 14.59 8.88
C SER A 197 6.60 16.00 8.77
N TYR A 198 7.02 16.37 7.56
CA TYR A 198 7.51 17.72 7.29
C TYR A 198 6.42 18.76 7.55
N VAL A 199 5.24 18.59 6.97
CA VAL A 199 4.12 19.54 7.13
C VAL A 199 3.62 19.57 8.56
N ALA A 200 3.49 18.42 9.23
CA ALA A 200 3.12 18.35 10.64
C ALA A 200 4.11 19.12 11.54
N SER A 201 5.40 19.00 11.27
CA SER A 201 6.45 19.75 11.98
C SER A 201 6.29 21.26 11.79
N LYS A 202 6.08 21.72 10.55
CA LYS A 202 5.87 23.16 10.24
C LYS A 202 4.58 23.72 10.86
N LEU A 203 3.57 22.87 11.08
CA LEU A 203 2.34 23.23 11.79
C LEU A 203 2.48 23.17 13.33
N GLY A 204 3.66 22.83 13.86
CA GLY A 204 3.92 22.73 15.29
C GLY A 204 3.38 21.46 15.95
N TYR A 205 3.05 20.42 15.16
CA TYR A 205 2.66 19.10 15.67
C TYR A 205 3.91 18.26 15.96
N VAL A 206 4.63 18.67 17.00
CA VAL A 206 5.89 18.04 17.42
C VAL A 206 5.71 17.24 18.71
N THR A 207 6.68 16.40 19.00
CA THR A 207 6.76 15.72 20.30
C THR A 207 7.06 16.75 21.38
N ARG A 208 6.19 16.83 22.40
CA ARG A 208 6.43 17.66 23.59
C ARG A 208 7.01 16.78 24.69
N TYR A 209 7.98 17.31 25.41
CA TYR A 209 8.51 16.66 26.59
C TYR A 209 7.77 17.21 27.81
N THR A 210 7.09 16.34 28.55
CA THR A 210 6.48 16.69 29.85
C THR A 210 7.42 16.29 30.96
N GLU A 211 7.65 17.18 31.93
CA GLU A 211 8.33 16.82 33.16
C GLU A 211 7.44 15.84 33.92
N ARG A 212 8.03 14.77 34.46
CA ARG A 212 7.31 13.98 35.47
C ARG A 212 7.10 14.87 36.67
N ASN A 213 5.87 15.15 37.04
CA ASN A 213 5.58 15.63 38.38
C ASN A 213 6.00 14.53 39.34
N THR A 214 7.15 14.69 39.96
CA THR A 214 7.62 13.84 41.05
C THR A 214 7.00 14.23 42.38
N ASP A 215 5.94 15.01 42.38
CA ASP A 215 5.21 15.38 43.57
C ASP A 215 4.11 14.38 43.84
N THR A 216 4.46 13.24 44.40
CA THR A 216 3.55 12.46 45.31
C THR A 216 4.40 11.42 46.01
N ALA A 217 4.94 11.78 47.15
CA ALA A 217 5.09 10.90 48.32
C ALA A 217 5.70 11.71 49.47
N GLU A 218 4.91 12.35 50.25
CA GLU A 218 5.07 12.49 51.69
C GLU A 218 3.83 11.91 52.40
#